data_580f05e0d741f8dad4ed8b7719f33fee
#
_entry.id   580f05e0d741f8dad4ed8b7719f33fee
#
_cell.length_a   1.000
_cell.length_b   1.000
_cell.length_c   1.000
_cell.angle_alpha   90.00
_cell.angle_beta   90.00
_cell.angle_gamma   90.00
#
_symmetry.space_group_name_H-M   'P 1'
#
loop_
_entity.id
_entity.type
_entity.pdbx_description
1 polymer ?
#
loop_
_entity_poly.entity_id
_entity_poly.type
_entity_poly.pdbx_seq_one_letter_code
_entity_poly.pdbx_strand_id
1 'polypeptide(L)' 'MTIAEVSRKYDISADTLRYYERIGLIPPVPRTRGGVRDYGEESCGWIQLMKCMRAAGVQIEALIEYVDLDRKST' A
#
# COMPACT_ATOMS: atom_id res chain seq x y z
N MET A 1 -4.95 -5.16 -10.80
CA MET A 1 -6.22 -4.62 -10.24
C MET A 1 -6.19 -3.10 -10.27
N THR A 2 -7.31 -2.48 -10.53
CA THR A 2 -7.43 -1.02 -10.45
C THR A 2 -7.55 -0.57 -8.99
N ILE A 3 -7.36 0.72 -8.73
CA ILE A 3 -7.49 1.25 -7.38
C ILE A 3 -8.92 1.06 -6.84
N ALA A 4 -9.92 1.14 -7.71
CA ALA A 4 -11.32 0.91 -7.30
C ALA A 4 -11.55 -0.54 -6.87
N GLU A 5 -10.97 -1.49 -7.57
CA GLU A 5 -11.06 -2.91 -7.23
C GLU A 5 -10.37 -3.20 -5.89
N VAL A 6 -9.17 -2.65 -5.69
CA VAL A 6 -8.41 -2.83 -4.45
C VAL A 6 -9.13 -2.17 -3.27
N SER A 7 -9.66 -0.98 -3.48
CA SER A 7 -10.42 -0.27 -2.46
C SER A 7 -11.61 -1.10 -1.98
N ARG A 8 -12.31 -1.73 -2.91
CA ARG A 8 -13.46 -2.57 -2.60
C ARG A 8 -13.04 -3.87 -1.90
N LYS A 9 -11.99 -4.50 -2.41
CA LYS A 9 -11.53 -5.79 -1.90
C LYS A 9 -11.02 -5.70 -0.46
N TYR A 10 -10.27 -4.64 -0.14
CA TYR A 10 -9.65 -4.50 1.17
C TYR A 10 -10.37 -3.51 2.07
N ASP A 11 -11.47 -2.94 1.63
CA ASP A 11 -12.26 -1.98 2.39
C ASP A 11 -11.41 -0.79 2.86
N ILE A 12 -10.64 -0.24 1.94
CA ILE A 12 -9.79 0.92 2.17
C ILE A 12 -10.12 1.97 1.11
N SER A 13 -10.31 3.22 1.51
CA SER A 13 -10.65 4.27 0.55
C SER A 13 -9.51 4.48 -0.46
N ALA A 14 -9.87 4.90 -1.68
CA ALA A 14 -8.88 5.20 -2.72
C ALA A 14 -7.91 6.30 -2.27
N ASP A 15 -8.40 7.29 -1.55
CA ASP A 15 -7.57 8.37 -1.02
C ASP A 15 -6.53 7.84 -0.04
N THR A 16 -6.92 6.89 0.81
CA THR A 16 -5.99 6.25 1.75
C THR A 16 -4.92 5.46 1.01
N LEU A 17 -5.28 4.75 -0.05
CA LEU A 17 -4.33 4.00 -0.87
C LEU A 17 -3.31 4.94 -1.52
N ARG A 18 -3.77 6.06 -2.07
CA ARG A 18 -2.88 7.06 -2.65
C ARG A 18 -1.95 7.68 -1.60
N TYR A 19 -2.48 7.93 -0.42
CA TYR A 19 -1.71 8.46 0.71
C TYR A 19 -0.60 7.48 1.11
N TYR A 20 -0.93 6.19 1.23
CA TYR A 20 0.05 5.18 1.60
C TYR A 20 1.19 5.09 0.58
N GLU A 21 0.87 5.18 -0.70
CA GLU A 21 1.91 5.20 -1.74
C GLU A 21 2.78 6.44 -1.63
N ARG A 22 2.17 7.60 -1.39
CA ARG A 22 2.87 8.87 -1.32
C ARG A 22 3.85 8.93 -0.16
N ILE A 23 3.49 8.41 1.00
CA ILE A 23 4.36 8.44 2.19
C ILE A 23 5.32 7.25 2.26
N GLY A 24 5.27 6.35 1.29
CA GLY A 24 6.19 5.23 1.22
C GLY A 24 5.80 4.01 2.02
N LEU A 25 4.55 3.92 2.49
CA LEU A 25 4.07 2.73 3.20
C LEU A 25 3.95 1.53 2.28
N ILE A 26 3.59 1.77 1.02
CA ILE A 26 3.58 0.71 0.01
C ILE A 26 4.52 1.12 -1.11
N PRO A 27 5.14 0.15 -1.81
CA PRO A 27 6.02 0.48 -2.93
C PRO A 27 5.27 1.23 -4.03
N PRO A 28 5.98 2.02 -4.86
CA PRO A 28 5.33 2.68 -5.98
C PRO A 28 4.59 1.66 -6.85
N VAL A 29 3.33 1.94 -7.13
CA VAL A 29 2.48 1.03 -7.90
C VAL A 29 2.79 1.21 -9.38
N PRO A 30 3.08 0.11 -10.12
CA PRO A 30 3.28 0.20 -11.56
C PRO A 30 2.06 0.77 -12.25
N ARG A 31 2.26 1.44 -13.36
CA ARG A 31 1.17 2.01 -14.15
C ARG A 31 1.08 1.32 -15.50
N THR A 32 -0.14 1.21 -15.99
CA THR A 32 -0.38 0.70 -17.34
C THR A 32 0.04 1.76 -18.37
N ARG A 33 -0.01 1.39 -19.64
CA ARG A 33 0.30 2.29 -20.75
C ARG A 33 -0.53 3.58 -20.71
N GLY A 34 -1.76 3.49 -20.23
CA GLY A 34 -2.64 4.65 -20.10
C GLY A 34 -2.44 5.47 -18.83
N GLY A 35 -1.43 5.15 -18.02
CA GLY A 35 -1.16 5.86 -16.79
C GLY A 35 -2.03 5.46 -15.60
N VAL A 36 -2.78 4.37 -15.72
CA VAL A 36 -3.65 3.87 -14.66
C VAL A 36 -2.83 2.98 -13.73
N ARG A 37 -3.00 3.15 -12.42
CA ARG A 37 -2.33 2.29 -11.43
C ARG A 37 -2.78 0.84 -11.57
N ASP A 38 -1.80 -0.06 -11.63
CA ASP A 38 -2.05 -1.49 -11.76
C ASP A 38 -1.52 -2.21 -10.51
N TYR A 39 -2.40 -2.48 -9.55
CA TYR A 39 -2.04 -3.14 -8.30
C TYR A 39 -1.86 -4.63 -8.55
N GLY A 40 -0.61 -5.10 -8.50
CA GLY A 40 -0.27 -6.51 -8.62
C GLY A 40 -0.25 -7.22 -7.28
N GLU A 41 0.22 -8.48 -7.29
CA GLU A 41 0.29 -9.31 -6.08
C GLU A 41 1.15 -8.65 -4.99
N GLU A 42 2.28 -8.08 -5.38
CA GLU A 42 3.17 -7.42 -4.43
C GLU A 42 2.48 -6.25 -3.75
N SER A 43 1.84 -5.38 -4.55
CA SER A 43 1.11 -4.24 -4.00
C SER A 43 -0.01 -4.67 -3.07
N CYS A 44 -0.77 -5.68 -3.47
CA CYS A 44 -1.87 -6.21 -2.66
C CYS A 44 -1.37 -6.81 -1.35
N GLY A 45 -0.23 -7.49 -1.39
CA GLY A 45 0.39 -8.04 -0.20
C GLY A 45 0.75 -6.97 0.81
N TRP A 46 1.36 -5.87 0.35
CA TRP A 46 1.69 -4.74 1.21
C TRP A 46 0.45 -4.07 1.78
N ILE A 47 -0.61 -3.91 0.96
CA ILE A 47 -1.87 -3.30 1.39
C ILE A 47 -2.51 -4.14 2.49
N GLN A 48 -2.54 -5.47 2.30
CA GLN A 48 -3.10 -6.38 3.29
C GLN A 48 -2.32 -6.32 4.60
N LEU A 49 -0.99 -6.27 4.53
CA LEU A 49 -0.13 -6.15 5.70
C LEU A 49 -0.43 -4.86 6.46
N MET A 50 -0.53 -3.73 5.75
CA MET A 50 -0.83 -2.45 6.36
C MET A 50 -2.19 -2.47 7.03
N LYS A 51 -3.19 -3.06 6.38
CA LYS A 51 -4.53 -3.18 6.95
C LYS A 51 -4.51 -3.98 8.24
N CYS A 52 -3.82 -5.13 8.25
CA CYS A 52 -3.71 -5.97 9.45
C CYS A 52 -3.02 -5.24 10.59
N MET A 53 -1.93 -4.54 10.31
CA MET A 53 -1.18 -3.83 11.33
C MET A 53 -1.96 -2.65 11.89
N ARG A 54 -2.69 -1.93 11.05
CA ARG A 54 -3.55 -0.84 11.52
C ARG A 54 -4.67 -1.35 12.39
N ALA A 55 -5.25 -2.49 12.03
CA ALA A 55 -6.29 -3.13 12.83
C ALA A 55 -5.75 -3.57 14.19
N ALA A 56 -4.47 -3.92 14.26
CA ALA A 56 -3.81 -4.29 15.51
C ALA A 56 -3.39 -3.09 16.35
N GLY A 57 -3.62 -1.87 15.85
CA GLY A 57 -3.30 -0.64 16.60
C GLY A 57 -1.91 -0.07 16.35
N VAL A 58 -1.19 -0.59 15.36
CA VAL A 58 0.14 -0.08 15.02
C VAL A 58 0.01 1.30 14.37
N GLN A 59 0.81 2.26 14.80
CA GLN A 59 0.77 3.61 14.26
C GLN A 59 1.46 3.68 12.90
N ILE A 60 1.05 4.65 12.09
CA ILE A 60 1.59 4.84 10.75
C ILE A 60 3.10 5.09 10.79
N GLU A 61 3.57 5.85 11.76
CA GLU A 61 5.01 6.15 11.91
C GLU A 61 5.83 4.88 12.09
N ALA A 62 5.32 3.94 12.87
CA ALA A 62 6.00 2.65 13.08
C ALA A 62 6.01 1.83 11.80
N LEU A 63 4.94 1.89 11.02
CA LEU A 63 4.85 1.18 9.74
C LEU A 63 5.84 1.76 8.72
N ILE A 64 5.99 3.06 8.69
CA ILE A 64 6.96 3.73 7.81
C ILE A 64 8.38 3.26 8.15
N GLU A 65 8.72 3.20 9.42
CA GLU A 65 10.02 2.71 9.87
C GLU A 65 10.24 1.25 9.47
N TYR A 66 9.23 0.42 9.62
CA TYR A 66 9.29 -0.99 9.25
C TYR A 66 9.62 -1.15 7.75
N VAL A 67 8.89 -0.44 6.90
CA VAL A 67 9.09 -0.51 5.45
C VAL A 67 10.46 0.03 5.07
N ASP A 68 10.90 1.10 5.72
CA ASP A 68 12.19 1.71 5.45
C ASP A 68 13.34 0.76 5.80
N LEU A 69 13.22 0.04 6.93
CA LEU A 69 14.21 -0.95 7.33
C LEU A 69 14.27 -2.11 6.33
N ASP A 70 13.14 -2.58 5.86
CA ASP A 70 13.08 -3.63 4.84
C ASP A 70 13.76 -3.19 3.56
N ARG A 71 13.52 -1.96 3.17
CA ARG A 71 14.13 -1.38 1.96
C ARG A 71 15.64 -1.27 2.08
N LYS A 72 16.14 -0.93 3.26
CA LYS A 72 17.57 -0.76 3.51
C LYS A 72 18.32 -2.09 3.63
N SER A 73 17.63 -3.16 4.00
CA SER A 73 18.27 -4.46 4.19
C SER A 73 18.48 -5.21 2.87
N THR A 74 18.01 -4.67 1.78
CA THR A 74 18.31 -5.18 0.45
C THR A 74 19.34 -4.29 -0.23
#